data_9d4d7c5188534a0992d1cd449070ffc3
#
_entry.id   9d4d7c5188534a0992d1cd449070ffc3
#
_cell.length_a   1.000
_cell.length_b   1.000
_cell.length_c   1.000
_cell.angle_alpha   90.00
_cell.angle_beta   90.00
_cell.angle_gamma   90.00
#
_symmetry.space_group_name_H-M   'P 1'
#
loop_
_entity.id
_entity.type
_entity.pdbx_description
1 polymer ?
#
loop_
_entity_poly.entity_id
_entity_poly.type
_entity_poly.pdbx_seq_one_letter_code
_entity_poly.pdbx_strand_id
1 'polypeptide(L)'
;MALVRDLTEDEVRDGYTDKDGFHKGAKQILEFDVADPKANQGTGQLTTFRQLGFTGKGCAHKPDGWYLPTDCSDVAIIVETKSSDKDISATGIIKELLDNIKIANTKYSKVVGILYNGISTKVFLNEKEKSDVTNVLQPKSFYKELFNDFEIDTRQIYLTTMKINNLLHYKFGVNDYYDRMVFTACALVAKRYGAPLSKGMSYSLFHFAILDTLSKSLEEAKKQNEKLDILLDSYSKVQMNITNNQKAIDSFIENVELISNLINSKNWKGEDVMGIFFNEFNRYKGKSENGQVFTPYHITSLMYRIINVDVAHDRILDAACGSGAFLTKAMSNMIKEVGGLATKKASKIMSTQLYGIEIDKRIFSLACANMLIHKDGKTNLEQMDSTTQEACDWIKSKGITKVLMNPPYERKCHPEIIIKNVLDNVKPHTIGAFLLPDKKLEKLPQKAVDNILNNHRLLKIIKLPEKTFDEGTTASIFVFESGIPQNGEEIFTCYIKEDGLERVKNQGRQDIRHKWKDIEDRWVDVIKKQSGDNSIKWIDPKVCLSYQKDEVPFEAYEEDFTKTMADYLMFKEDFDLKKLKEIIAEKVIYFSNISSCEKTDNICIDIERGEKNE
;
A
#
# COMPACT_ATOMS: atom_id res chain seq x y z
N MET A 1 20.92 -38.67 -21.16
CA MET A 1 20.62 -39.82 -22.04
C MET A 1 20.60 -39.30 -23.46
N ALA A 2 21.36 -39.85 -24.36
CA ALA A 2 21.26 -39.51 -25.76
C ALA A 2 19.91 -40.03 -26.29
N LEU A 3 19.09 -39.16 -26.90
CA LEU A 3 17.87 -39.59 -27.57
C LEU A 3 18.24 -40.56 -28.70
N VAL A 4 17.60 -41.72 -28.71
CA VAL A 4 17.86 -42.77 -29.73
C VAL A 4 17.20 -42.38 -31.07
N ARG A 5 16.24 -41.46 -31.05
CA ARG A 5 15.54 -40.86 -32.20
C ARG A 5 15.04 -39.45 -31.89
N ASP A 6 14.78 -38.69 -32.94
CA ASP A 6 14.11 -37.39 -32.76
C ASP A 6 12.64 -37.59 -32.37
N LEU A 7 12.20 -36.77 -31.41
CA LEU A 7 10.82 -36.72 -30.96
C LEU A 7 10.05 -35.73 -31.83
N THR A 8 8.84 -36.09 -32.19
CA THR A 8 7.89 -35.17 -32.85
C THR A 8 7.37 -34.13 -31.89
N GLU A 9 6.82 -33.01 -32.40
CA GLU A 9 6.24 -31.95 -31.60
C GLU A 9 5.12 -32.44 -30.67
N ASP A 10 4.28 -33.38 -31.16
CA ASP A 10 3.22 -34.01 -30.36
C ASP A 10 3.78 -34.86 -29.21
N GLU A 11 4.86 -35.61 -29.47
CA GLU A 11 5.53 -36.42 -28.44
C GLU A 11 6.20 -35.52 -27.37
N VAL A 12 6.76 -34.41 -27.77
CA VAL A 12 7.32 -33.40 -26.84
C VAL A 12 6.23 -32.78 -26.02
N ARG A 13 5.06 -32.48 -26.59
CA ARG A 13 3.92 -31.88 -25.90
C ARG A 13 3.20 -32.85 -24.99
N ASP A 14 2.77 -34.02 -25.51
CA ASP A 14 1.83 -34.92 -24.84
C ASP A 14 2.48 -36.14 -24.22
N GLY A 15 3.79 -36.36 -24.46
CA GLY A 15 4.52 -37.54 -24.05
C GLY A 15 4.40 -38.69 -25.06
N TYR A 16 5.18 -39.72 -24.87
CA TYR A 16 5.18 -40.92 -25.74
C TYR A 16 5.41 -42.20 -24.93
N THR A 17 5.07 -43.33 -25.52
CA THR A 17 5.31 -44.65 -24.93
C THR A 17 6.27 -45.43 -25.83
N ASP A 18 7.28 -46.03 -25.23
CA ASP A 18 8.19 -46.97 -25.88
C ASP A 18 8.30 -48.26 -25.07
N LYS A 19 9.31 -49.11 -25.41
CA LYS A 19 9.56 -50.36 -24.71
C LYS A 19 9.92 -50.23 -23.23
N ASP A 20 10.41 -49.04 -22.82
CA ASP A 20 10.83 -48.74 -21.45
C ASP A 20 9.69 -48.10 -20.63
N GLY A 21 8.54 -47.85 -21.26
CA GLY A 21 7.35 -47.32 -20.62
C GLY A 21 6.92 -45.93 -21.13
N PHE A 22 6.10 -45.22 -20.34
CA PHE A 22 5.61 -43.88 -20.67
C PHE A 22 6.62 -42.81 -20.30
N HIS A 23 6.98 -41.96 -21.25
CA HIS A 23 7.82 -40.78 -21.08
C HIS A 23 6.96 -39.52 -21.06
N LYS A 24 7.16 -38.72 -20.03
CA LYS A 24 6.37 -37.49 -19.81
C LYS A 24 6.73 -36.40 -20.81
N GLY A 25 5.73 -35.82 -21.45
CA GLY A 25 5.84 -34.60 -22.23
C GLY A 25 5.58 -33.34 -21.40
N ALA A 26 5.59 -32.20 -22.06
CA ALA A 26 5.33 -30.88 -21.41
C ALA A 26 4.02 -30.86 -20.58
N LYS A 27 2.97 -31.54 -21.09
CA LYS A 27 1.65 -31.63 -20.44
C LYS A 27 1.74 -32.20 -19.03
N GLN A 28 2.46 -33.30 -18.82
CA GLN A 28 2.57 -34.00 -17.54
C GLN A 28 3.61 -33.32 -16.62
N ILE A 29 4.70 -32.80 -17.20
CA ILE A 29 5.72 -32.09 -16.42
C ILE A 29 5.16 -30.79 -15.83
N LEU A 30 4.37 -30.08 -16.62
CA LEU A 30 3.72 -28.84 -16.21
C LEU A 30 2.39 -29.05 -15.45
N GLU A 31 1.97 -30.33 -15.27
CA GLU A 31 0.73 -30.68 -14.57
C GLU A 31 -0.53 -30.07 -15.22
N PHE A 32 -0.55 -29.93 -16.57
CA PHE A 32 -1.70 -29.39 -17.29
C PHE A 32 -2.82 -30.41 -17.48
N ASP A 33 -2.55 -31.66 -17.20
CA ASP A 33 -3.49 -32.79 -17.15
C ASP A 33 -4.21 -32.94 -15.80
N VAL A 34 -3.77 -32.22 -14.77
CA VAL A 34 -4.38 -32.23 -13.44
C VAL A 34 -5.36 -31.05 -13.34
N ALA A 35 -6.66 -31.32 -13.13
CA ALA A 35 -7.67 -30.27 -13.06
C ALA A 35 -7.37 -29.21 -11.98
N ASP A 36 -7.40 -27.95 -12.36
CA ASP A 36 -7.27 -26.79 -11.46
C ASP A 36 -8.58 -25.97 -11.54
N PRO A 37 -9.43 -25.99 -10.48
CA PRO A 37 -10.71 -25.28 -10.49
C PRO A 37 -10.55 -23.74 -10.57
N LYS A 38 -9.32 -23.22 -10.37
CA LYS A 38 -9.03 -21.79 -10.41
C LYS A 38 -8.36 -21.34 -11.72
N ALA A 39 -8.24 -22.23 -12.71
CA ALA A 39 -7.60 -21.90 -13.97
C ALA A 39 -8.19 -22.69 -15.14
N ASN A 40 -8.20 -22.08 -16.32
CA ASN A 40 -8.32 -22.80 -17.57
C ASN A 40 -6.92 -23.25 -17.99
N GLN A 41 -6.69 -24.54 -18.07
CA GLN A 41 -5.41 -25.08 -18.48
C GLN A 41 -5.56 -26.28 -19.41
N GLY A 42 -4.56 -26.51 -20.24
CA GLY A 42 -4.52 -27.63 -21.16
C GLY A 42 -3.41 -27.54 -22.19
N THR A 43 -3.41 -28.51 -23.07
CA THR A 43 -2.53 -28.58 -24.25
C THR A 43 -3.36 -28.91 -25.50
N GLY A 44 -2.92 -28.47 -26.68
CA GLY A 44 -3.56 -28.88 -27.94
C GLY A 44 -3.26 -27.94 -29.10
N GLN A 45 -3.22 -28.52 -30.31
CA GLN A 45 -2.92 -27.80 -31.57
C GLN A 45 -4.11 -27.05 -32.16
N LEU A 46 -5.32 -27.30 -31.69
CA LEU A 46 -6.54 -26.74 -32.31
C LEU A 46 -7.15 -25.60 -31.53
N THR A 47 -6.79 -25.41 -30.28
CA THR A 47 -7.36 -24.39 -29.40
C THR A 47 -6.77 -23.01 -29.69
N THR A 48 -7.59 -22.08 -30.14
CA THR A 48 -7.18 -20.72 -30.43
C THR A 48 -7.31 -19.82 -29.18
N PHE A 49 -6.56 -18.71 -29.12
CA PHE A 49 -6.75 -17.71 -28.07
C PHE A 49 -8.18 -17.17 -28.01
N ARG A 50 -8.90 -17.12 -29.14
CA ARG A 50 -10.33 -16.74 -29.17
C ARG A 50 -11.19 -17.70 -28.36
N GLN A 51 -10.96 -19.03 -28.50
CA GLN A 51 -11.68 -20.05 -27.72
C GLN A 51 -11.28 -20.02 -26.23
N LEU A 52 -10.09 -19.50 -25.91
CA LEU A 52 -9.64 -19.26 -24.54
C LEU A 52 -10.13 -17.93 -23.94
N GLY A 53 -11.02 -17.22 -24.64
CA GLY A 53 -11.65 -16.00 -24.13
C GLY A 53 -10.85 -14.71 -24.35
N PHE A 54 -9.92 -14.70 -25.32
CA PHE A 54 -9.24 -13.48 -25.74
C PHE A 54 -9.91 -12.83 -26.93
N THR A 55 -9.80 -11.50 -27.03
CA THR A 55 -10.39 -10.71 -28.12
C THR A 55 -9.31 -9.83 -28.77
N GLY A 56 -9.52 -9.46 -30.03
CA GLY A 56 -8.62 -8.56 -30.76
C GLY A 56 -7.76 -9.24 -31.83
N LYS A 57 -6.71 -8.52 -32.26
CA LYS A 57 -5.81 -8.97 -33.33
C LYS A 57 -4.93 -10.14 -32.84
N GLY A 58 -4.77 -11.14 -33.69
CA GLY A 58 -3.91 -12.30 -33.39
C GLY A 58 -4.59 -13.45 -32.64
N CYS A 59 -5.84 -13.31 -32.15
CA CYS A 59 -6.56 -14.35 -31.39
C CYS A 59 -6.88 -15.64 -32.19
N ALA A 60 -6.50 -15.70 -33.47
CA ALA A 60 -6.51 -16.93 -34.25
C ALA A 60 -5.25 -17.81 -34.00
N HIS A 61 -4.22 -17.28 -33.34
CA HIS A 61 -3.06 -18.06 -32.93
C HIS A 61 -3.46 -19.14 -31.93
N LYS A 62 -2.69 -20.19 -31.89
CA LYS A 62 -2.95 -21.40 -31.11
C LYS A 62 -1.71 -21.73 -30.28
N PRO A 63 -1.74 -21.53 -28.95
CA PRO A 63 -0.65 -21.99 -28.09
C PRO A 63 -0.69 -23.53 -27.97
N ASP A 64 0.45 -24.18 -27.90
CA ASP A 64 0.54 -25.64 -27.70
C ASP A 64 0.13 -26.05 -26.28
N GLY A 65 0.34 -25.13 -25.31
CA GLY A 65 -0.09 -25.33 -23.94
C GLY A 65 -0.40 -24.01 -23.26
N TRP A 66 -1.31 -24.04 -22.29
CA TRP A 66 -1.71 -22.85 -21.55
C TRP A 66 -2.10 -23.19 -20.11
N TYR A 67 -1.80 -22.26 -19.23
CA TYR A 67 -2.37 -22.14 -17.88
C TYR A 67 -2.84 -20.69 -17.70
N LEU A 68 -4.14 -20.50 -17.59
CA LEU A 68 -4.81 -19.21 -17.56
C LEU A 68 -5.64 -19.12 -16.26
N PRO A 69 -5.07 -18.56 -15.19
CA PRO A 69 -5.78 -18.42 -13.93
C PRO A 69 -7.03 -17.53 -14.08
N THR A 70 -8.07 -17.82 -13.30
CA THR A 70 -9.28 -17.01 -13.23
C THR A 70 -8.97 -15.60 -12.70
N ASP A 71 -8.02 -15.52 -11.75
CA ASP A 71 -7.48 -14.24 -11.28
C ASP A 71 -6.39 -13.75 -12.26
N CYS A 72 -6.73 -12.75 -13.05
CA CYS A 72 -5.82 -12.21 -14.07
C CYS A 72 -4.58 -11.49 -13.50
N SER A 73 -4.46 -11.33 -12.19
CA SER A 73 -3.27 -10.85 -11.52
C SER A 73 -2.26 -11.97 -11.18
N ASP A 74 -2.69 -13.24 -11.27
CA ASP A 74 -1.81 -14.39 -11.14
C ASP A 74 -1.01 -14.62 -12.43
N VAL A 75 0.02 -15.48 -12.34
CA VAL A 75 0.91 -15.77 -13.44
C VAL A 75 0.22 -16.69 -14.44
N ALA A 76 0.03 -16.23 -15.67
CA ALA A 76 -0.34 -17.08 -16.80
C ALA A 76 0.90 -17.74 -17.42
N ILE A 77 0.74 -18.94 -17.95
CA ILE A 77 1.81 -19.67 -18.64
C ILE A 77 1.35 -20.01 -20.05
N ILE A 78 2.18 -19.67 -21.04
CA ILE A 78 2.00 -20.02 -22.45
C ILE A 78 3.17 -20.89 -22.86
N VAL A 79 2.88 -22.00 -23.52
CA VAL A 79 3.89 -22.98 -23.94
C VAL A 79 3.86 -23.14 -25.46
N GLU A 80 5.02 -23.12 -26.05
CA GLU A 80 5.28 -23.56 -27.42
C GLU A 80 6.21 -24.76 -27.36
N THR A 81 5.86 -25.83 -28.08
CA THR A 81 6.66 -27.02 -28.22
C THR A 81 7.22 -27.12 -29.63
N LYS A 82 8.38 -27.71 -29.77
CA LYS A 82 9.00 -28.00 -31.08
C LYS A 82 9.59 -29.41 -31.04
N SER A 83 9.72 -30.05 -32.20
CA SER A 83 10.39 -31.34 -32.31
C SER A 83 11.83 -31.27 -31.84
N SER A 84 12.39 -32.37 -31.36
CA SER A 84 13.69 -32.39 -30.69
C SER A 84 14.88 -32.06 -31.63
N ASP A 85 14.70 -32.14 -32.93
CA ASP A 85 15.66 -31.73 -33.96
C ASP A 85 15.72 -30.20 -34.17
N LYS A 86 14.78 -29.44 -33.61
CA LYS A 86 14.70 -27.98 -33.82
C LYS A 86 15.52 -27.22 -32.81
N ASP A 87 16.25 -26.23 -33.32
CA ASP A 87 16.95 -25.24 -32.48
C ASP A 87 15.97 -24.18 -31.95
N ILE A 88 15.66 -24.26 -30.65
CA ILE A 88 14.79 -23.30 -29.98
C ILE A 88 15.41 -21.89 -29.83
N SER A 89 16.65 -21.68 -30.30
CA SER A 89 17.26 -20.34 -30.38
C SER A 89 16.97 -19.63 -31.70
N ALA A 90 16.33 -20.30 -32.66
CA ALA A 90 15.99 -19.74 -33.96
C ALA A 90 14.99 -18.57 -33.81
N THR A 91 15.29 -17.45 -34.41
CA THR A 91 14.50 -16.18 -34.28
C THR A 91 13.04 -16.36 -34.69
N GLY A 92 12.74 -17.18 -35.69
CA GLY A 92 11.36 -17.47 -36.11
C GLY A 92 10.53 -18.19 -35.03
N ILE A 93 11.14 -19.17 -34.37
CA ILE A 93 10.51 -19.97 -33.29
C ILE A 93 10.26 -19.07 -32.05
N ILE A 94 11.27 -18.27 -31.67
CA ILE A 94 11.14 -17.32 -30.57
C ILE A 94 10.04 -16.30 -30.85
N LYS A 95 9.95 -15.80 -32.09
CA LYS A 95 8.92 -14.84 -32.50
C LYS A 95 7.51 -15.40 -32.33
N GLU A 96 7.28 -16.66 -32.66
CA GLU A 96 5.98 -17.33 -32.50
C GLU A 96 5.52 -17.31 -31.02
N LEU A 97 6.40 -17.72 -30.11
CA LEU A 97 6.13 -17.63 -28.67
C LEU A 97 5.90 -16.19 -28.22
N LEU A 98 6.73 -15.22 -28.65
CA LEU A 98 6.56 -13.82 -28.27
C LEU A 98 5.23 -13.22 -28.76
N ASP A 99 4.76 -13.61 -29.95
CA ASP A 99 3.47 -13.17 -30.46
C ASP A 99 2.32 -13.76 -29.62
N ASN A 100 2.43 -14.98 -29.13
CA ASN A 100 1.49 -15.61 -28.21
C ASN A 100 1.52 -14.97 -26.82
N ILE A 101 2.70 -14.62 -26.30
CA ILE A 101 2.86 -13.86 -25.05
C ILE A 101 2.17 -12.50 -25.16
N LYS A 102 2.32 -11.77 -26.29
CA LYS A 102 1.65 -10.48 -26.50
C LYS A 102 0.14 -10.59 -26.42
N ILE A 103 -0.43 -11.66 -26.99
CA ILE A 103 -1.87 -11.91 -26.90
C ILE A 103 -2.27 -12.15 -25.45
N ALA A 104 -1.53 -13.00 -24.72
CA ALA A 104 -1.79 -13.28 -23.31
C ALA A 104 -1.65 -12.02 -22.44
N ASN A 105 -0.69 -11.14 -22.73
CA ASN A 105 -0.48 -9.87 -22.03
C ASN A 105 -1.64 -8.87 -22.20
N THR A 106 -2.55 -9.06 -23.15
CA THR A 106 -3.76 -8.23 -23.23
C THR A 106 -4.71 -8.45 -22.04
N LYS A 107 -4.60 -9.60 -21.37
CA LYS A 107 -5.44 -9.97 -20.24
C LYS A 107 -4.65 -10.15 -18.93
N TYR A 108 -3.44 -10.70 -19.02
CA TYR A 108 -2.59 -11.02 -17.86
C TYR A 108 -1.38 -10.08 -17.83
N SER A 109 -1.07 -9.54 -16.68
CA SER A 109 0.10 -8.68 -16.49
C SER A 109 1.40 -9.47 -16.29
N LYS A 110 1.29 -10.76 -15.94
CA LYS A 110 2.40 -11.67 -15.66
C LYS A 110 2.24 -12.90 -16.54
N VAL A 111 3.01 -12.97 -17.60
CA VAL A 111 2.98 -14.10 -18.54
C VAL A 111 4.36 -14.74 -18.58
N VAL A 112 4.44 -16.03 -18.24
CA VAL A 112 5.61 -16.86 -18.51
C VAL A 112 5.42 -17.54 -19.84
N GLY A 113 6.30 -17.26 -20.79
CA GLY A 113 6.42 -18.01 -22.03
C GLY A 113 7.46 -19.10 -21.90
N ILE A 114 7.13 -20.29 -22.30
CA ILE A 114 8.02 -21.46 -22.27
C ILE A 114 8.15 -22.02 -23.68
N LEU A 115 9.37 -22.10 -24.17
CA LEU A 115 9.71 -22.79 -25.42
C LEU A 115 10.46 -24.06 -25.08
N TYR A 116 9.96 -25.21 -25.55
CA TYR A 116 10.48 -26.53 -25.17
C TYR A 116 10.55 -27.47 -26.37
N ASN A 117 11.66 -28.19 -26.52
CA ASN A 117 11.85 -29.19 -27.61
C ASN A 117 12.14 -30.62 -27.11
N GLY A 118 11.81 -30.92 -25.87
CA GLY A 118 12.12 -32.25 -25.29
C GLY A 118 13.53 -32.37 -24.72
N ILE A 119 14.46 -31.49 -25.09
CA ILE A 119 15.88 -31.53 -24.68
C ILE A 119 16.21 -30.31 -23.83
N SER A 120 15.76 -29.13 -24.26
CA SER A 120 16.09 -27.86 -23.64
C SER A 120 14.88 -26.95 -23.56
N THR A 121 14.93 -26.00 -22.63
CA THR A 121 13.87 -25.04 -22.35
C THR A 121 14.41 -23.62 -22.42
N LYS A 122 13.67 -22.71 -23.06
CA LYS A 122 13.86 -21.28 -22.91
C LYS A 122 12.65 -20.65 -22.25
N VAL A 123 12.89 -19.69 -21.37
CA VAL A 123 11.86 -19.04 -20.55
C VAL A 123 11.86 -17.55 -20.80
N PHE A 124 10.66 -17.00 -20.95
CA PHE A 124 10.44 -15.57 -21.14
C PHE A 124 9.50 -15.06 -20.06
N LEU A 125 9.85 -13.96 -19.43
CA LEU A 125 8.95 -13.22 -18.55
C LEU A 125 8.38 -12.04 -19.34
N ASN A 126 7.09 -12.10 -19.62
CA ASN A 126 6.46 -11.28 -20.64
C ASN A 126 7.26 -11.43 -21.96
N GLU A 127 7.80 -10.38 -22.52
CA GLU A 127 8.56 -10.43 -23.79
C GLU A 127 10.08 -10.52 -23.61
N LYS A 128 10.59 -10.65 -22.37
CA LYS A 128 12.02 -10.67 -22.07
C LYS A 128 12.52 -12.08 -21.74
N GLU A 129 13.55 -12.53 -22.43
CA GLU A 129 14.21 -13.80 -22.11
C GLU A 129 14.83 -13.76 -20.71
N LYS A 130 14.58 -14.79 -19.90
CA LYS A 130 15.18 -15.01 -18.59
C LYS A 130 16.23 -16.11 -18.71
N SER A 131 17.48 -15.71 -18.90
CA SER A 131 18.60 -16.61 -19.20
C SER A 131 19.21 -17.29 -17.96
N ASP A 132 18.87 -16.84 -16.75
CA ASP A 132 19.36 -17.38 -15.48
C ASP A 132 18.48 -18.52 -14.92
N VAL A 133 17.61 -19.09 -15.75
CA VAL A 133 16.75 -20.23 -15.41
C VAL A 133 17.35 -21.52 -15.99
N THR A 134 17.14 -22.64 -15.28
CA THR A 134 17.54 -23.96 -15.76
C THR A 134 16.97 -24.27 -17.16
N ASN A 135 17.75 -24.92 -18.00
CA ASN A 135 17.32 -25.36 -19.33
C ASN A 135 16.51 -26.67 -19.33
N VAL A 136 16.20 -27.20 -18.15
CA VAL A 136 15.33 -28.36 -17.95
C VAL A 136 13.92 -27.90 -17.61
N LEU A 137 12.91 -28.48 -18.28
CA LEU A 137 11.51 -28.13 -18.01
C LEU A 137 11.14 -28.50 -16.56
N GLN A 138 10.59 -27.53 -15.85
CA GLN A 138 10.22 -27.63 -14.45
C GLN A 138 8.70 -27.74 -14.27
N PRO A 139 8.19 -28.16 -13.10
CA PRO A 139 6.76 -28.13 -12.78
C PRO A 139 6.18 -26.70 -12.84
N LYS A 140 4.88 -26.58 -13.09
CA LYS A 140 4.11 -25.32 -13.16
C LYS A 140 4.37 -24.38 -11.97
N SER A 141 4.48 -24.93 -10.76
CA SER A 141 4.77 -24.18 -9.54
C SER A 141 6.06 -23.37 -9.62
N PHE A 142 7.11 -23.91 -10.21
CA PHE A 142 8.39 -23.22 -10.41
C PHE A 142 8.20 -21.96 -11.26
N TYR A 143 7.50 -22.06 -12.39
CA TYR A 143 7.29 -20.92 -13.30
C TYR A 143 6.40 -19.83 -12.69
N LYS A 144 5.45 -20.20 -11.86
CA LYS A 144 4.62 -19.25 -11.12
C LYS A 144 5.45 -18.41 -10.13
N GLU A 145 6.62 -18.90 -9.73
CA GLU A 145 7.51 -18.21 -8.80
C GLU A 145 8.49 -17.23 -9.47
N LEU A 146 8.68 -17.31 -10.78
CA LEU A 146 9.67 -16.50 -11.49
C LEU A 146 9.39 -14.98 -11.47
N PHE A 147 8.17 -14.58 -11.19
CA PHE A 147 7.82 -13.17 -11.02
C PHE A 147 8.01 -12.64 -9.59
N ASN A 148 8.60 -13.43 -8.68
CA ASN A 148 8.70 -13.08 -7.27
C ASN A 148 9.96 -12.31 -6.87
N ASP A 149 10.95 -12.20 -7.74
CA ASP A 149 12.28 -11.61 -7.45
C ASP A 149 12.34 -10.08 -7.61
N PHE A 150 11.21 -9.40 -7.84
CA PHE A 150 11.19 -7.94 -7.91
C PHE A 150 11.00 -7.36 -6.51
N GLU A 151 12.02 -6.69 -5.98
CA GLU A 151 11.83 -5.75 -4.87
C GLU A 151 10.84 -4.68 -5.30
N ILE A 152 9.81 -4.47 -4.48
CA ILE A 152 8.81 -3.46 -4.74
C ILE A 152 9.42 -2.11 -4.43
N ASP A 153 9.61 -1.29 -5.44
CA ASP A 153 9.93 0.11 -5.29
C ASP A 153 8.63 0.92 -5.03
N THR A 154 8.32 1.15 -3.74
CA THR A 154 7.20 2.02 -3.33
C THR A 154 7.30 3.41 -3.94
N ARG A 155 8.52 3.89 -4.20
CA ARG A 155 8.77 5.16 -4.90
C ARG A 155 8.21 5.12 -6.33
N GLN A 156 8.28 3.96 -6.99
CA GLN A 156 7.70 3.79 -8.33
C GLN A 156 6.18 3.91 -8.29
N ILE A 157 5.52 3.41 -7.25
CA ILE A 157 4.06 3.57 -7.07
C ILE A 157 3.72 5.06 -6.91
N TYR A 158 4.43 5.79 -6.06
CA TYR A 158 4.23 7.24 -5.90
C TYR A 158 4.41 8.01 -7.20
N LEU A 159 5.50 7.77 -7.94
CA LEU A 159 5.77 8.43 -9.22
C LEU A 159 4.70 8.11 -10.28
N THR A 160 4.21 6.87 -10.28
CA THR A 160 3.17 6.43 -11.21
C THR A 160 1.82 7.05 -10.85
N THR A 161 1.49 7.10 -9.55
CA THR A 161 0.29 7.77 -9.04
C THR A 161 0.29 9.26 -9.39
N MET A 162 1.43 9.94 -9.28
CA MET A 162 1.59 11.32 -9.70
C MET A 162 1.30 11.52 -11.20
N LYS A 163 1.78 10.60 -12.05
CA LYS A 163 1.48 10.65 -13.49
C LYS A 163 -0.02 10.47 -13.76
N ILE A 164 -0.66 9.50 -13.08
CA ILE A 164 -2.10 9.28 -13.18
C ILE A 164 -2.86 10.53 -12.75
N ASN A 165 -2.51 11.13 -11.60
CA ASN A 165 -3.15 12.33 -11.09
C ASN A 165 -3.07 13.50 -12.10
N ASN A 166 -1.88 13.73 -12.67
CA ASN A 166 -1.68 14.75 -13.70
C ASN A 166 -2.48 14.47 -14.97
N LEU A 167 -2.56 13.22 -15.43
CA LEU A 167 -3.35 12.84 -16.59
C LEU A 167 -4.84 13.11 -16.36
N LEU A 168 -5.38 12.65 -15.24
CA LEU A 168 -6.80 12.82 -14.90
C LEU A 168 -7.16 14.30 -14.73
N HIS A 169 -6.31 15.09 -14.06
CA HIS A 169 -6.56 16.51 -13.85
C HIS A 169 -6.45 17.32 -15.14
N TYR A 170 -5.30 17.25 -15.84
CA TYR A 170 -4.99 18.15 -16.95
C TYR A 170 -5.48 17.66 -18.32
N LYS A 171 -5.61 16.34 -18.53
CA LYS A 171 -5.98 15.78 -19.83
C LYS A 171 -7.42 15.26 -19.87
N PHE A 172 -7.91 14.71 -18.77
CA PHE A 172 -9.28 14.21 -18.66
C PHE A 172 -10.24 15.22 -18.01
N GLY A 173 -9.74 16.32 -17.44
CA GLY A 173 -10.55 17.38 -16.85
C GLY A 173 -11.27 17.00 -15.56
N VAL A 174 -10.80 15.97 -14.86
CA VAL A 174 -11.38 15.54 -13.58
C VAL A 174 -10.83 16.43 -12.48
N ASN A 175 -11.58 17.46 -12.10
CA ASN A 175 -11.14 18.47 -11.15
C ASN A 175 -11.24 18.00 -9.68
N ASP A 176 -12.28 17.23 -9.33
CA ASP A 176 -12.42 16.67 -7.99
C ASP A 176 -11.38 15.57 -7.74
N TYR A 177 -10.65 15.68 -6.62
CA TYR A 177 -9.61 14.72 -6.28
C TYR A 177 -10.17 13.34 -5.94
N TYR A 178 -11.36 13.32 -5.33
CA TYR A 178 -12.04 12.10 -4.98
C TYR A 178 -12.47 11.33 -6.24
N ASP A 179 -13.02 12.04 -7.23
CA ASP A 179 -13.39 11.46 -8.52
C ASP A 179 -12.16 10.84 -9.22
N ARG A 180 -10.98 11.50 -9.14
CA ARG A 180 -9.73 10.93 -9.64
C ARG A 180 -9.35 9.64 -8.92
N MET A 181 -9.52 9.59 -7.59
CA MET A 181 -9.26 8.37 -6.82
C MET A 181 -10.21 7.24 -7.19
N VAL A 182 -11.52 7.51 -7.23
CA VAL A 182 -12.54 6.52 -7.62
C VAL A 182 -12.26 5.97 -9.02
N PHE A 183 -11.96 6.85 -9.98
CA PHE A 183 -11.68 6.44 -11.35
C PHE A 183 -10.45 5.52 -11.42
N THR A 184 -9.38 5.89 -10.74
CA THR A 184 -8.17 5.07 -10.69
C THR A 184 -8.40 3.75 -9.98
N ALA A 185 -9.11 3.77 -8.85
CA ALA A 185 -9.45 2.57 -8.09
C ALA A 185 -10.29 1.59 -8.90
N CYS A 186 -11.33 2.09 -9.60
CA CYS A 186 -12.17 1.27 -10.47
C CYS A 186 -11.40 0.66 -11.64
N ALA A 187 -10.46 1.41 -12.24
CA ALA A 187 -9.59 0.89 -13.29
C ALA A 187 -8.68 -0.24 -12.78
N LEU A 188 -8.11 -0.10 -11.57
CA LEU A 188 -7.29 -1.13 -10.94
C LEU A 188 -8.10 -2.37 -10.58
N VAL A 189 -9.28 -2.19 -9.99
CA VAL A 189 -10.20 -3.30 -9.68
C VAL A 189 -10.63 -4.00 -10.98
N ALA A 190 -11.04 -3.25 -12.00
CA ALA A 190 -11.44 -3.83 -13.29
C ALA A 190 -10.28 -4.62 -13.95
N LYS A 191 -9.06 -4.05 -13.95
CA LYS A 191 -7.86 -4.76 -14.45
C LYS A 191 -7.64 -6.07 -13.72
N ARG A 192 -7.87 -6.07 -12.41
CA ARG A 192 -7.77 -7.27 -11.59
C ARG A 192 -8.81 -8.34 -11.96
N TYR A 193 -10.03 -7.95 -12.30
CA TYR A 193 -11.09 -8.85 -12.76
C TYR A 193 -11.01 -9.15 -14.27
N GLY A 194 -9.93 -8.77 -14.94
CA GLY A 194 -9.63 -9.15 -16.32
C GLY A 194 -10.16 -8.19 -17.37
N ALA A 195 -10.40 -6.92 -17.02
CA ALA A 195 -10.74 -5.91 -18.02
C ALA A 195 -9.67 -5.87 -19.13
N PRO A 196 -10.07 -5.96 -20.42
CA PRO A 196 -9.14 -5.98 -21.54
C PRO A 196 -8.64 -4.57 -21.87
N LEU A 197 -8.00 -3.93 -20.90
CA LEU A 197 -7.42 -2.60 -21.08
C LEU A 197 -6.14 -2.70 -21.90
N SER A 198 -6.13 -2.07 -23.09
CA SER A 198 -4.97 -2.09 -24.00
C SER A 198 -4.78 -0.75 -24.68
N LYS A 199 -3.54 -0.46 -25.09
CA LYS A 199 -3.20 0.72 -25.88
C LYS A 199 -4.01 0.75 -27.18
N GLY A 200 -4.31 1.94 -27.65
CA GLY A 200 -5.08 2.18 -28.86
C GLY A 200 -6.61 2.14 -28.68
N MET A 201 -7.11 1.86 -27.47
CA MET A 201 -8.55 1.93 -27.20
C MET A 201 -9.04 3.38 -27.23
N SER A 202 -10.20 3.61 -27.87
CA SER A 202 -10.90 4.90 -27.71
C SER A 202 -11.38 5.07 -26.27
N TYR A 203 -11.61 6.32 -25.87
CA TYR A 203 -12.13 6.61 -24.52
C TYR A 203 -13.41 5.82 -24.21
N SER A 204 -14.35 5.75 -25.14
CA SER A 204 -15.62 5.04 -24.95
C SER A 204 -15.41 3.54 -24.72
N LEU A 205 -14.51 2.91 -25.47
CA LEU A 205 -14.18 1.48 -25.31
C LEU A 205 -13.48 1.22 -23.98
N PHE A 206 -12.53 2.06 -23.63
CA PHE A 206 -11.80 1.98 -22.37
C PHE A 206 -12.75 2.13 -21.16
N HIS A 207 -13.60 3.17 -21.16
CA HIS A 207 -14.58 3.42 -20.10
C HIS A 207 -15.60 2.28 -20.00
N PHE A 208 -16.10 1.81 -21.15
CA PHE A 208 -17.02 0.68 -21.22
C PHE A 208 -16.36 -0.62 -20.72
N ALA A 209 -15.11 -0.88 -21.04
CA ALA A 209 -14.40 -2.07 -20.59
C ALA A 209 -14.30 -2.14 -19.06
N ILE A 210 -14.08 -1.00 -18.40
CA ILE A 210 -14.09 -0.92 -16.94
C ILE A 210 -15.49 -1.22 -16.39
N LEU A 211 -16.52 -0.53 -16.89
CA LEU A 211 -17.90 -0.71 -16.44
C LEU A 211 -18.41 -2.13 -16.67
N ASP A 212 -18.20 -2.67 -17.87
CA ASP A 212 -18.65 -4.01 -18.25
C ASP A 212 -17.99 -5.08 -17.36
N THR A 213 -16.69 -4.96 -17.12
CA THR A 213 -15.97 -5.91 -16.26
C THR A 213 -16.47 -5.84 -14.82
N LEU A 214 -16.63 -4.64 -14.25
CA LEU A 214 -17.15 -4.49 -12.91
C LEU A 214 -18.58 -5.02 -12.81
N SER A 215 -19.44 -4.73 -13.79
CA SER A 215 -20.83 -5.22 -13.83
C SER A 215 -20.91 -6.74 -13.93
N LYS A 216 -20.11 -7.37 -14.80
CA LYS A 216 -20.06 -8.83 -14.93
C LYS A 216 -19.57 -9.51 -13.66
N SER A 217 -18.62 -8.89 -12.97
CA SER A 217 -18.12 -9.41 -11.69
C SER A 217 -19.18 -9.40 -10.59
N LEU A 218 -20.21 -8.53 -10.70
CA LEU A 218 -21.37 -8.55 -9.81
C LEU A 218 -22.24 -9.81 -9.96
N GLU A 219 -22.30 -10.39 -11.14
CA GLU A 219 -23.11 -11.59 -11.40
C GLU A 219 -22.50 -12.87 -10.83
N GLU A 220 -21.18 -12.87 -10.61
CA GLU A 220 -20.42 -14.07 -10.24
C GLU A 220 -20.25 -14.30 -8.74
N ALA A 221 -20.38 -13.27 -7.88
CA ALA A 221 -20.04 -13.39 -6.44
C ALA A 221 -20.89 -12.54 -5.49
N LYS A 222 -21.86 -13.13 -4.80
CA LYS A 222 -22.86 -12.43 -3.94
C LYS A 222 -22.29 -11.53 -2.83
N LYS A 223 -21.21 -11.88 -2.14
CA LYS A 223 -20.63 -11.02 -1.07
C LYS A 223 -19.68 -9.95 -1.58
N GLN A 224 -19.06 -10.18 -2.74
CA GLN A 224 -18.28 -9.16 -3.43
C GLN A 224 -19.22 -8.15 -4.11
N ASN A 225 -20.44 -8.55 -4.45
CA ASN A 225 -21.41 -7.75 -5.18
C ASN A 225 -21.71 -6.42 -4.49
N GLU A 226 -21.93 -6.41 -3.17
CA GLU A 226 -22.24 -5.19 -2.43
C GLU A 226 -21.13 -4.14 -2.55
N LYS A 227 -19.87 -4.56 -2.44
CA LYS A 227 -18.72 -3.65 -2.58
C LYS A 227 -18.52 -3.17 -4.00
N LEU A 228 -18.68 -4.06 -4.98
CA LEU A 228 -18.59 -3.70 -6.39
C LEU A 228 -19.74 -2.79 -6.81
N ASP A 229 -20.96 -3.00 -6.30
CA ASP A 229 -22.10 -2.14 -6.57
C ASP A 229 -21.88 -0.70 -6.08
N ILE A 230 -21.31 -0.55 -4.88
CA ILE A 230 -20.93 0.76 -4.33
C ILE A 230 -19.89 1.44 -5.23
N LEU A 231 -18.92 0.70 -5.75
CA LEU A 231 -17.90 1.23 -6.65
C LEU A 231 -18.48 1.63 -8.00
N LEU A 232 -19.40 0.82 -8.56
CA LEU A 232 -20.11 1.13 -9.79
C LEU A 232 -20.95 2.41 -9.66
N ASP A 233 -21.71 2.55 -8.57
CA ASP A 233 -22.48 3.75 -8.26
C ASP A 233 -21.58 4.98 -8.14
N SER A 234 -20.45 4.85 -7.48
CA SER A 234 -19.47 5.93 -7.33
C SER A 234 -18.81 6.28 -8.67
N TYR A 235 -18.40 5.28 -9.44
CA TYR A 235 -17.77 5.47 -10.75
C TYR A 235 -18.70 6.09 -11.78
N SER A 236 -19.98 5.68 -11.81
CA SER A 236 -20.98 6.22 -12.73
C SER A 236 -21.26 7.72 -12.53
N LYS A 237 -20.97 8.25 -11.34
CA LYS A 237 -21.14 9.66 -10.97
C LYS A 237 -19.93 10.52 -11.31
N VAL A 238 -18.79 9.92 -11.67
CA VAL A 238 -17.59 10.68 -12.02
C VAL A 238 -17.82 11.41 -13.33
N GLN A 239 -17.75 12.74 -13.27
CA GLN A 239 -17.87 13.59 -14.45
C GLN A 239 -16.51 13.79 -15.11
N MET A 240 -16.44 13.48 -16.39
CA MET A 240 -15.24 13.62 -17.20
C MET A 240 -15.52 14.38 -18.48
N ASN A 241 -14.54 15.18 -18.86
CA ASN A 241 -14.50 15.70 -20.22
C ASN A 241 -14.02 14.58 -21.13
N ILE A 242 -14.82 14.23 -22.14
CA ILE A 242 -14.44 13.26 -23.15
C ILE A 242 -13.19 13.79 -23.86
N THR A 243 -12.11 13.03 -23.81
CA THR A 243 -10.88 13.37 -24.50
C THR A 243 -10.64 12.45 -25.69
N ASN A 244 -10.27 13.03 -26.82
CA ASN A 244 -9.79 12.30 -27.99
C ASN A 244 -8.25 12.15 -27.98
N ASN A 245 -7.61 12.48 -26.85
CA ASN A 245 -6.18 12.38 -26.71
C ASN A 245 -5.76 10.92 -26.47
N GLN A 246 -5.53 10.18 -27.55
CA GLN A 246 -5.12 8.77 -27.51
C GLN A 246 -3.87 8.55 -26.66
N LYS A 247 -2.89 9.45 -26.74
CA LYS A 247 -1.66 9.33 -25.93
C LYS A 247 -1.94 9.41 -24.44
N ALA A 248 -2.92 10.20 -24.00
CA ALA A 248 -3.30 10.30 -22.60
C ALA A 248 -3.99 9.02 -22.11
N ILE A 249 -4.88 8.44 -22.93
CA ILE A 249 -5.56 7.17 -22.63
C ILE A 249 -4.53 6.04 -22.53
N ASP A 250 -3.66 5.91 -23.50
CA ASP A 250 -2.61 4.88 -23.53
C ASP A 250 -1.68 5.02 -22.30
N SER A 251 -1.28 6.25 -21.96
CA SER A 251 -0.44 6.49 -20.79
C SER A 251 -1.17 6.18 -19.48
N PHE A 252 -2.48 6.43 -19.38
CA PHE A 252 -3.26 6.05 -18.21
C PHE A 252 -3.31 4.52 -18.05
N ILE A 253 -3.61 3.80 -19.13
CA ILE A 253 -3.64 2.32 -19.14
C ILE A 253 -2.28 1.74 -18.72
N GLU A 254 -1.18 2.25 -19.29
CA GLU A 254 0.18 1.81 -18.91
C GLU A 254 0.47 2.00 -17.42
N ASN A 255 0.09 3.16 -16.87
CA ASN A 255 0.34 3.45 -15.46
C ASN A 255 -0.56 2.61 -14.52
N VAL A 256 -1.81 2.36 -14.89
CA VAL A 256 -2.70 1.43 -14.16
C VAL A 256 -2.12 0.02 -14.18
N GLU A 257 -1.63 -0.45 -15.31
CA GLU A 257 -1.00 -1.75 -15.45
C GLU A 257 0.27 -1.87 -14.59
N LEU A 258 1.11 -0.84 -14.59
CA LEU A 258 2.32 -0.81 -13.75
C LEU A 258 1.98 -0.91 -12.25
N ILE A 259 1.02 -0.12 -11.77
CA ILE A 259 0.59 -0.21 -10.36
C ILE A 259 -0.01 -1.58 -10.06
N SER A 260 -0.87 -2.10 -10.95
CA SER A 260 -1.46 -3.45 -10.79
C SER A 260 -0.38 -4.53 -10.64
N ASN A 261 0.69 -4.46 -11.44
CA ASN A 261 1.80 -5.40 -11.38
C ASN A 261 2.58 -5.29 -10.06
N LEU A 262 2.84 -4.07 -9.59
CA LEU A 262 3.54 -3.83 -8.33
C LEU A 262 2.75 -4.36 -7.12
N ILE A 263 1.45 -4.09 -7.06
CA ILE A 263 0.57 -4.53 -5.97
C ILE A 263 0.40 -6.06 -5.95
N ASN A 264 0.42 -6.69 -7.11
CA ASN A 264 0.25 -8.13 -7.24
C ASN A 264 1.54 -8.93 -7.08
N SER A 265 2.67 -8.27 -6.80
CA SER A 265 3.92 -8.97 -6.53
C SER A 265 3.86 -9.67 -5.16
N LYS A 266 4.55 -10.81 -5.01
CA LYS A 266 4.64 -11.54 -3.71
C LYS A 266 5.37 -10.71 -2.63
N ASN A 267 6.13 -9.70 -3.03
CA ASN A 267 6.89 -8.84 -2.12
C ASN A 267 6.06 -7.66 -1.60
N TRP A 268 4.81 -7.51 -2.06
CA TRP A 268 3.91 -6.47 -1.54
C TRP A 268 3.66 -6.68 -0.04
N LYS A 269 3.97 -5.66 0.75
CA LYS A 269 3.89 -5.73 2.23
C LYS A 269 2.56 -5.25 2.78
N GLY A 270 1.54 -5.10 1.91
CA GLY A 270 0.22 -4.61 2.31
C GLY A 270 0.20 -3.11 2.60
N GLU A 271 0.97 -2.31 1.83
CA GLU A 271 0.88 -0.87 1.88
C GLU A 271 -0.50 -0.41 1.37
N ASP A 272 -1.04 0.62 1.99
CA ASP A 272 -2.33 1.21 1.63
C ASP A 272 -2.23 1.98 0.31
N VAL A 273 -2.70 1.38 -0.77
CA VAL A 273 -2.69 2.00 -2.11
C VAL A 273 -3.60 3.20 -2.17
N MET A 274 -4.76 3.14 -1.51
CA MET A 274 -5.69 4.26 -1.50
C MET A 274 -5.15 5.43 -0.67
N GLY A 275 -4.42 5.17 0.41
CA GLY A 275 -3.72 6.21 1.16
C GLY A 275 -2.63 6.90 0.34
N ILE A 276 -1.87 6.14 -0.47
CA ILE A 276 -0.90 6.70 -1.41
C ILE A 276 -1.60 7.60 -2.43
N PHE A 277 -2.71 7.14 -3.01
CA PHE A 277 -3.49 7.93 -3.97
C PHE A 277 -4.05 9.18 -3.32
N PHE A 278 -4.60 9.08 -2.12
CA PHE A 278 -5.15 10.21 -1.40
C PHE A 278 -4.09 11.30 -1.16
N ASN A 279 -2.92 10.93 -0.67
CA ASN A 279 -1.82 11.86 -0.43
C ASN A 279 -1.39 12.58 -1.72
N GLU A 280 -1.25 11.85 -2.82
CA GLU A 280 -0.84 12.41 -4.09
C GLU A 280 -1.96 13.26 -4.75
N PHE A 281 -3.21 12.79 -4.74
CA PHE A 281 -4.32 13.48 -5.39
C PHE A 281 -4.75 14.74 -4.65
N ASN A 282 -4.51 14.80 -3.34
CA ASN A 282 -4.78 15.98 -2.51
C ASN A 282 -3.72 17.09 -2.64
N ARG A 283 -2.62 16.82 -3.33
CA ARG A 283 -1.47 17.75 -3.47
C ARG A 283 -1.83 19.13 -4.01
N TYR A 284 -2.87 19.23 -4.82
CA TYR A 284 -3.31 20.48 -5.44
C TYR A 284 -4.35 21.26 -4.63
N LYS A 285 -4.82 20.73 -3.49
CA LYS A 285 -5.68 21.47 -2.57
C LYS A 285 -4.84 22.35 -1.65
N GLY A 286 -5.25 23.60 -1.49
CA GLY A 286 -4.81 24.45 -0.40
C GLY A 286 -5.16 23.79 0.95
N LYS A 287 -4.37 24.09 2.00
CA LYS A 287 -4.50 23.50 3.33
C LYS A 287 -5.95 23.33 3.76
N SER A 288 -6.33 22.10 4.03
CA SER A 288 -7.46 21.63 4.85
C SER A 288 -8.88 22.12 4.55
N GLU A 289 -9.65 21.29 3.86
CA GLU A 289 -11.11 21.35 4.02
C GLU A 289 -11.71 20.08 4.66
N ASN A 290 -10.94 19.01 4.85
CA ASN A 290 -11.49 17.76 5.39
C ASN A 290 -10.48 17.15 6.36
N GLY A 291 -10.52 17.39 7.65
CA GLY A 291 -9.67 16.86 8.71
C GLY A 291 -9.33 15.33 8.71
N GLN A 292 -9.28 14.72 7.54
CA GLN A 292 -8.92 13.32 7.34
C GLN A 292 -7.41 13.19 7.21
N VAL A 293 -6.80 12.54 8.20
CA VAL A 293 -5.38 12.21 8.23
C VAL A 293 -5.22 10.71 7.93
N PHE A 294 -4.56 10.37 6.84
CA PHE A 294 -4.26 8.98 6.51
C PHE A 294 -3.07 8.49 7.35
N THR A 295 -3.19 7.27 7.83
CA THR A 295 -2.15 6.67 8.67
C THR A 295 -0.98 6.20 7.81
N PRO A 296 0.26 6.68 8.04
CA PRO A 296 1.42 6.21 7.30
C PRO A 296 1.64 4.69 7.48
N TYR A 297 2.07 4.01 6.40
CA TYR A 297 2.24 2.56 6.38
C TYR A 297 3.18 2.01 7.47
N HIS A 298 4.20 2.76 7.83
CA HIS A 298 5.15 2.38 8.88
C HIS A 298 4.50 2.38 10.27
N ILE A 299 3.54 3.27 10.51
CA ILE A 299 2.76 3.32 11.75
C ILE A 299 1.74 2.17 11.80
N THR A 300 1.07 1.87 10.68
CA THR A 300 0.16 0.71 10.64
C THR A 300 0.89 -0.60 10.91
N SER A 301 2.13 -0.74 10.40
CA SER A 301 2.99 -1.87 10.67
C SER A 301 3.37 -1.98 12.15
N LEU A 302 3.85 -0.90 12.75
CA LEU A 302 4.22 -0.85 14.16
C LEU A 302 3.03 -1.21 15.05
N MET A 303 1.87 -0.57 14.83
CA MET A 303 0.66 -0.82 15.62
C MET A 303 0.19 -2.28 15.52
N TYR A 304 0.21 -2.88 14.34
CA TYR A 304 -0.11 -4.30 14.17
C TYR A 304 0.84 -5.21 14.98
N ARG A 305 2.14 -4.92 14.95
CA ARG A 305 3.15 -5.76 15.61
C ARG A 305 3.12 -5.67 17.14
N ILE A 306 2.78 -4.50 17.69
CA ILE A 306 2.76 -4.31 19.15
C ILE A 306 1.53 -4.90 19.84
N ILE A 307 0.40 -5.11 19.14
CA ILE A 307 -0.80 -5.72 19.72
C ILE A 307 -0.76 -7.25 19.74
N ASN A 308 0.26 -7.86 19.16
CA ASN A 308 0.51 -9.30 19.18
C ASN A 308 -0.68 -10.13 18.70
N VAL A 309 -0.96 -10.09 17.40
CA VAL A 309 -2.07 -10.80 16.77
C VAL A 309 -1.80 -12.31 16.72
N ASP A 310 -2.73 -13.11 17.23
CA ASP A 310 -2.82 -14.55 16.98
C ASP A 310 -3.64 -14.79 15.70
N VAL A 311 -2.96 -15.14 14.63
CA VAL A 311 -3.57 -15.32 13.30
C VAL A 311 -4.64 -16.41 13.25
N ALA A 312 -4.59 -17.39 14.17
CA ALA A 312 -5.56 -18.49 14.21
C ALA A 312 -6.90 -18.08 14.80
N HIS A 313 -6.92 -17.15 15.76
CA HIS A 313 -8.07 -16.88 16.60
C HIS A 313 -8.54 -15.42 16.63
N ASP A 314 -7.62 -14.47 16.43
CA ASP A 314 -7.96 -13.06 16.59
C ASP A 314 -8.87 -12.52 15.47
N ARG A 315 -9.75 -11.62 15.89
CA ARG A 315 -10.64 -10.83 15.04
C ARG A 315 -10.31 -9.35 15.23
N ILE A 316 -9.94 -8.70 14.15
CA ILE A 316 -9.42 -7.33 14.16
C ILE A 316 -10.51 -6.36 13.70
N LEU A 317 -10.70 -5.28 14.47
CA LEU A 317 -11.62 -4.19 14.15
C LEU A 317 -10.85 -2.90 13.91
N ASP A 318 -11.28 -2.16 12.88
CA ASP A 318 -11.03 -0.73 12.71
C ASP A 318 -12.36 0.00 12.57
N ALA A 319 -12.81 0.66 13.64
CA ALA A 319 -14.11 1.34 13.68
C ALA A 319 -14.10 2.77 13.13
N ALA A 320 -12.99 3.20 12.51
CA ALA A 320 -12.86 4.43 11.75
C ALA A 320 -11.89 4.16 10.59
N CYS A 321 -12.23 3.16 9.76
CA CYS A 321 -11.25 2.50 8.89
C CYS A 321 -10.72 3.37 7.75
N GLY A 322 -11.36 4.49 7.45
CA GLY A 322 -10.92 5.37 6.36
C GLY A 322 -10.79 4.59 5.05
N SER A 323 -9.63 4.64 4.43
CA SER A 323 -9.30 3.85 3.22
C SER A 323 -9.03 2.36 3.49
N GLY A 324 -9.06 1.89 4.74
CA GLY A 324 -8.79 0.50 5.12
C GLY A 324 -7.32 0.17 5.36
N ALA A 325 -6.48 1.15 5.67
CA ALA A 325 -5.03 0.99 5.83
C ALA A 325 -4.64 -0.09 6.86
N PHE A 326 -5.23 -0.04 8.06
CA PHE A 326 -4.97 -1.06 9.09
C PHE A 326 -5.46 -2.45 8.69
N LEU A 327 -6.63 -2.53 8.06
CA LEU A 327 -7.21 -3.80 7.63
C LEU A 327 -6.38 -4.45 6.51
N THR A 328 -5.94 -3.66 5.52
CA THR A 328 -5.06 -4.11 4.45
C THR A 328 -3.73 -4.61 5.00
N LYS A 329 -3.14 -3.88 5.96
CA LYS A 329 -1.89 -4.27 6.60
C LYS A 329 -2.04 -5.55 7.43
N ALA A 330 -3.09 -5.63 8.24
CA ALA A 330 -3.39 -6.81 9.03
C ALA A 330 -3.61 -8.03 8.13
N MET A 331 -4.43 -7.89 7.08
CA MET A 331 -4.68 -8.93 6.10
C MET A 331 -3.39 -9.46 5.47
N SER A 332 -2.54 -8.57 4.98
CA SER A 332 -1.28 -8.94 4.34
C SER A 332 -0.37 -9.73 5.29
N ASN A 333 -0.20 -9.27 6.52
CA ASN A 333 0.63 -9.94 7.51
C ASN A 333 0.07 -11.31 7.91
N MET A 334 -1.24 -11.38 8.20
CA MET A 334 -1.91 -12.64 8.58
C MET A 334 -1.87 -13.67 7.44
N ILE A 335 -2.12 -13.25 6.19
CA ILE A 335 -2.07 -14.14 5.02
C ILE A 335 -0.64 -14.64 4.77
N LYS A 336 0.36 -13.79 4.93
CA LYS A 336 1.78 -14.18 4.82
C LYS A 336 2.13 -15.26 5.85
N GLU A 337 1.69 -15.11 7.10
CA GLU A 337 1.96 -16.06 8.19
C GLU A 337 1.31 -17.43 7.96
N VAL A 338 0.14 -17.49 7.31
CA VAL A 338 -0.52 -18.76 6.98
C VAL A 338 -0.10 -19.39 5.66
N GLY A 339 0.95 -18.88 5.02
CA GLY A 339 1.53 -19.45 3.80
C GLY A 339 0.91 -18.96 2.49
N GLY A 340 0.25 -17.80 2.49
CA GLY A 340 -0.23 -17.11 1.29
C GLY A 340 -1.72 -17.30 0.99
N LEU A 341 -2.19 -16.59 -0.05
CA LEU A 341 -3.61 -16.45 -0.42
C LEU A 341 -4.32 -17.76 -0.79
N ALA A 342 -3.58 -18.76 -1.27
CA ALA A 342 -4.16 -20.03 -1.74
C ALA A 342 -4.62 -20.95 -0.60
N THR A 343 -4.36 -20.62 0.65
CA THR A 343 -4.68 -21.47 1.80
C THR A 343 -6.13 -21.31 2.25
N LYS A 344 -6.73 -22.38 2.80
CA LYS A 344 -8.06 -22.29 3.46
C LYS A 344 -8.04 -21.32 4.64
N LYS A 345 -6.90 -21.18 5.32
CA LYS A 345 -6.73 -20.24 6.43
C LYS A 345 -6.81 -18.79 5.93
N ALA A 346 -6.19 -18.45 4.80
CA ALA A 346 -6.31 -17.12 4.19
C ALA A 346 -7.78 -16.79 3.86
N SER A 347 -8.54 -17.73 3.29
CA SER A 347 -9.97 -17.52 3.05
C SER A 347 -10.78 -17.28 4.35
N LYS A 348 -10.43 -17.95 5.45
CA LYS A 348 -11.04 -17.70 6.77
C LYS A 348 -10.69 -16.31 7.29
N ILE A 349 -9.42 -15.88 7.20
CA ILE A 349 -8.97 -14.54 7.61
C ILE A 349 -9.83 -13.49 6.92
N MET A 350 -9.91 -13.53 5.60
CA MET A 350 -10.66 -12.57 4.79
C MET A 350 -12.17 -12.57 5.08
N SER A 351 -12.76 -13.71 5.40
CA SER A 351 -14.22 -13.81 5.60
C SER A 351 -14.70 -13.56 7.03
N THR A 352 -13.83 -13.76 8.06
CA THR A 352 -14.30 -13.81 9.46
C THR A 352 -13.38 -13.14 10.48
N GLN A 353 -12.26 -12.55 10.08
CA GLN A 353 -11.29 -12.02 11.04
C GLN A 353 -10.99 -10.52 10.88
N LEU A 354 -11.47 -9.87 9.81
CA LEU A 354 -11.24 -8.45 9.54
C LEU A 354 -12.58 -7.72 9.46
N TYR A 355 -12.71 -6.63 10.22
CA TYR A 355 -13.94 -5.85 10.36
C TYR A 355 -13.62 -4.35 10.30
N GLY A 356 -14.45 -3.58 9.59
CA GLY A 356 -14.27 -2.15 9.48
C GLY A 356 -15.58 -1.37 9.46
N ILE A 357 -15.54 -0.16 10.02
CA ILE A 357 -16.64 0.80 9.97
C ILE A 357 -16.10 2.13 9.42
N GLU A 358 -16.84 2.74 8.51
CA GLU A 358 -16.58 4.08 7.99
C GLU A 358 -17.89 4.83 7.80
N ILE A 359 -17.95 6.07 8.27
CA ILE A 359 -19.18 6.88 8.21
C ILE A 359 -19.37 7.54 6.84
N ASP A 360 -18.29 8.02 6.23
CA ASP A 360 -18.34 8.73 4.96
C ASP A 360 -18.49 7.74 3.80
N LYS A 361 -19.60 7.84 3.05
CA LYS A 361 -19.90 6.96 1.92
C LYS A 361 -18.81 6.98 0.84
N ARG A 362 -18.19 8.14 0.60
CA ARG A 362 -17.14 8.28 -0.40
C ARG A 362 -15.89 7.53 0.03
N ILE A 363 -15.45 7.75 1.27
CA ILE A 363 -14.27 7.08 1.84
C ILE A 363 -14.53 5.59 2.00
N PHE A 364 -15.74 5.19 2.40
CA PHE A 364 -16.15 3.79 2.46
C PHE A 364 -15.99 3.08 1.10
N SER A 365 -16.38 3.74 -0.01
CA SER A 365 -16.18 3.17 -1.35
C SER A 365 -14.69 2.99 -1.70
N LEU A 366 -13.81 3.88 -1.23
CA LEU A 366 -12.36 3.71 -1.39
C LEU A 366 -11.81 2.57 -0.55
N ALA A 367 -12.32 2.39 0.68
CA ALA A 367 -11.96 1.22 1.51
C ALA A 367 -12.35 -0.09 0.81
N CYS A 368 -13.56 -0.16 0.26
CA CYS A 368 -14.01 -1.31 -0.53
C CYS A 368 -13.09 -1.57 -1.73
N ALA A 369 -12.72 -0.53 -2.48
CA ALA A 369 -11.78 -0.63 -3.60
C ALA A 369 -10.41 -1.14 -3.16
N ASN A 370 -9.88 -0.60 -2.04
CA ASN A 370 -8.59 -1.01 -1.50
C ASN A 370 -8.57 -2.49 -1.14
N MET A 371 -9.61 -2.97 -0.44
CA MET A 371 -9.73 -4.39 -0.11
C MET A 371 -9.83 -5.27 -1.35
N LEU A 372 -10.60 -4.88 -2.37
CA LEU A 372 -10.72 -5.60 -3.64
C LEU A 372 -9.41 -5.64 -4.43
N ILE A 373 -8.67 -4.54 -4.48
CA ILE A 373 -7.35 -4.44 -5.08
C ILE A 373 -6.38 -5.42 -4.40
N HIS A 374 -6.48 -5.60 -3.09
CA HIS A 374 -5.67 -6.53 -2.30
C HIS A 374 -6.24 -7.95 -2.18
N LYS A 375 -7.11 -8.38 -3.10
CA LYS A 375 -7.67 -9.74 -3.18
C LYS A 375 -8.65 -10.08 -2.07
N ASP A 376 -9.15 -9.12 -1.34
CA ASP A 376 -10.21 -9.34 -0.38
C ASP A 376 -11.55 -8.75 -0.83
N GLY A 377 -12.41 -9.62 -1.30
CA GLY A 377 -13.82 -9.32 -1.53
C GLY A 377 -14.73 -9.72 -0.36
N LYS A 378 -14.18 -10.25 0.74
CA LYS A 378 -14.94 -10.87 1.82
C LYS A 378 -14.87 -10.14 3.15
N THR A 379 -13.98 -9.15 3.31
CA THR A 379 -13.85 -8.35 4.55
C THR A 379 -15.18 -7.69 4.90
N ASN A 380 -15.53 -7.78 6.18
CA ASN A 380 -16.78 -7.24 6.70
C ASN A 380 -16.60 -5.72 6.95
N LEU A 381 -16.88 -4.91 5.93
CA LEU A 381 -16.92 -3.46 6.00
C LEU A 381 -18.39 -3.02 6.05
N GLU A 382 -18.66 -2.02 6.91
CA GLU A 382 -19.99 -1.43 7.04
C GLU A 382 -19.92 0.08 7.00
N GLN A 383 -20.89 0.69 6.31
CA GLN A 383 -21.05 2.12 6.30
C GLN A 383 -21.98 2.53 7.43
N MET A 384 -21.43 2.98 8.56
CA MET A 384 -22.22 3.44 9.69
C MET A 384 -21.44 4.40 10.58
N ASP A 385 -22.12 5.07 11.50
CA ASP A 385 -21.53 5.99 12.47
C ASP A 385 -21.16 5.22 13.74
N SER A 386 -19.87 5.13 14.06
CA SER A 386 -19.33 4.44 15.23
C SER A 386 -19.73 5.07 16.58
N THR A 387 -20.38 6.24 16.57
CA THR A 387 -20.95 6.84 17.78
C THR A 387 -22.33 6.30 18.14
N THR A 388 -22.97 5.54 17.26
CA THR A 388 -24.36 5.08 17.40
C THR A 388 -24.49 3.73 18.12
N GLN A 389 -25.69 3.47 18.66
CA GLN A 389 -26.01 2.19 19.26
C GLN A 389 -25.98 1.04 18.24
N GLU A 390 -26.36 1.30 16.99
CA GLU A 390 -26.30 0.32 15.89
C GLU A 390 -24.87 -0.21 15.70
N ALA A 391 -23.88 0.69 15.68
CA ALA A 391 -22.48 0.31 15.59
C ALA A 391 -22.03 -0.50 16.83
N CYS A 392 -22.48 -0.12 18.03
CA CYS A 392 -22.22 -0.88 19.25
C CYS A 392 -22.73 -2.32 19.16
N ASP A 393 -23.97 -2.49 18.73
CA ASP A 393 -24.61 -3.81 18.60
C ASP A 393 -23.92 -4.66 17.52
N TRP A 394 -23.54 -4.02 16.41
CA TRP A 394 -22.77 -4.67 15.35
C TRP A 394 -21.40 -5.13 15.86
N ILE A 395 -20.62 -4.27 16.52
CA ILE A 395 -19.30 -4.61 17.09
C ILE A 395 -19.43 -5.79 18.05
N LYS A 396 -20.39 -5.72 18.96
CA LYS A 396 -20.65 -6.77 19.95
C LYS A 396 -20.96 -8.12 19.30
N SER A 397 -21.68 -8.12 18.19
CA SER A 397 -22.03 -9.34 17.44
C SER A 397 -20.82 -10.03 16.78
N LYS A 398 -19.72 -9.32 16.54
CA LYS A 398 -18.56 -9.85 15.80
C LYS A 398 -17.54 -10.56 16.68
N GLY A 399 -17.60 -10.36 18.00
CA GLY A 399 -16.69 -11.01 18.94
C GLY A 399 -15.22 -10.62 18.72
N ILE A 400 -14.97 -9.34 18.56
CA ILE A 400 -13.67 -8.71 18.32
C ILE A 400 -12.70 -8.99 19.48
N THR A 401 -11.42 -9.21 19.17
CA THR A 401 -10.34 -9.49 20.13
C THR A 401 -9.13 -8.58 19.98
N LYS A 402 -9.05 -7.84 18.88
CA LYS A 402 -8.01 -6.84 18.62
C LYS A 402 -8.62 -5.60 17.96
N VAL A 403 -8.10 -4.43 18.31
CA VAL A 403 -8.49 -3.16 17.69
C VAL A 403 -7.26 -2.43 17.18
N LEU A 404 -7.33 -1.94 15.95
CA LEU A 404 -6.36 -1.03 15.36
C LEU A 404 -7.14 0.15 14.81
N MET A 405 -6.93 1.34 15.32
CA MET A 405 -7.75 2.47 14.93
C MET A 405 -6.99 3.80 14.95
N ASN A 406 -7.23 4.63 13.93
CA ASN A 406 -6.87 6.04 13.90
C ASN A 406 -8.17 6.87 13.82
N PRO A 407 -8.83 7.16 14.95
CA PRO A 407 -10.10 7.86 14.95
C PRO A 407 -9.92 9.32 14.51
N PRO A 408 -10.99 10.01 14.06
CA PRO A 408 -10.90 11.41 13.68
C PRO A 408 -10.44 12.28 14.86
N TYR A 409 -9.56 13.27 14.59
CA TYR A 409 -8.98 14.11 15.65
C TYR A 409 -9.86 15.29 16.01
N GLU A 410 -10.77 15.67 15.14
CA GLU A 410 -11.65 16.82 15.34
C GLU A 410 -12.64 16.57 16.49
N ARG A 411 -12.81 17.59 17.34
CA ARG A 411 -13.71 17.50 18.50
C ARG A 411 -15.17 17.23 18.11
N LYS A 412 -15.61 17.78 16.97
CA LYS A 412 -16.98 17.57 16.45
C LYS A 412 -17.30 16.13 16.08
N CYS A 413 -16.27 15.27 15.85
CA CYS A 413 -16.42 13.86 15.52
C CYS A 413 -16.43 12.96 16.76
N HIS A 414 -16.35 13.51 17.94
CA HIS A 414 -16.48 12.82 19.23
C HIS A 414 -15.59 11.55 19.36
N PRO A 415 -14.26 11.65 19.14
CA PRO A 415 -13.39 10.47 19.19
C PRO A 415 -13.44 9.72 20.53
N GLU A 416 -13.71 10.40 21.64
CA GLU A 416 -13.88 9.82 22.96
C GLU A 416 -15.09 8.87 23.03
N ILE A 417 -16.18 9.21 22.33
CA ILE A 417 -17.38 8.34 22.25
C ILE A 417 -17.06 7.11 21.41
N ILE A 418 -16.38 7.29 20.27
CA ILE A 418 -15.97 6.17 19.40
C ILE A 418 -15.09 5.20 20.18
N ILE A 419 -14.04 5.69 20.86
CA ILE A 419 -13.11 4.86 21.64
C ILE A 419 -13.88 4.09 22.74
N LYS A 420 -14.73 4.79 23.48
CA LYS A 420 -15.55 4.18 24.53
C LYS A 420 -16.48 3.09 23.96
N ASN A 421 -17.23 3.42 22.91
CA ASN A 421 -18.15 2.47 22.27
C ASN A 421 -17.42 1.22 21.78
N VAL A 422 -16.24 1.37 21.18
CA VAL A 422 -15.42 0.25 20.75
C VAL A 422 -15.01 -0.60 21.96
N LEU A 423 -14.38 0.02 22.98
CA LEU A 423 -13.87 -0.71 24.14
C LEU A 423 -14.99 -1.41 24.96
N ASP A 424 -16.16 -0.79 25.09
CA ASP A 424 -17.32 -1.36 25.80
C ASP A 424 -17.94 -2.57 25.07
N ASN A 425 -17.81 -2.65 23.74
CA ASN A 425 -18.53 -3.64 22.93
C ASN A 425 -17.64 -4.72 22.30
N VAL A 426 -16.32 -4.67 22.51
CA VAL A 426 -15.41 -5.77 22.19
C VAL A 426 -15.37 -6.79 23.33
N LYS A 427 -14.77 -7.96 23.10
CA LYS A 427 -14.62 -8.96 24.17
C LYS A 427 -13.74 -8.41 25.31
N PRO A 428 -13.99 -8.81 26.57
CA PRO A 428 -13.06 -8.55 27.66
C PRO A 428 -11.64 -9.03 27.28
N HIS A 429 -10.61 -8.34 27.77
CA HIS A 429 -9.20 -8.58 27.46
C HIS A 429 -8.80 -8.33 25.98
N THR A 430 -9.65 -7.64 25.22
CA THR A 430 -9.27 -7.18 23.88
C THR A 430 -8.17 -6.13 24.00
N ILE A 431 -7.07 -6.32 23.27
CA ILE A 431 -6.02 -5.33 23.16
C ILE A 431 -6.32 -4.42 21.98
N GLY A 432 -6.45 -3.12 22.24
CA GLY A 432 -6.70 -2.09 21.23
C GLY A 432 -5.58 -1.06 21.20
N ALA A 433 -5.03 -0.79 20.01
CA ALA A 433 -4.10 0.31 19.77
C ALA A 433 -4.81 1.44 19.03
N PHE A 434 -4.77 2.63 19.62
CA PHE A 434 -5.42 3.84 19.11
C PHE A 434 -4.37 4.91 18.83
N LEU A 435 -4.37 5.44 17.63
CA LEU A 435 -3.50 6.55 17.25
C LEU A 435 -4.22 7.86 17.52
N LEU A 436 -3.70 8.66 18.42
CA LEU A 436 -4.33 9.92 18.85
C LEU A 436 -3.28 11.05 18.89
N PRO A 437 -3.69 12.32 18.80
CA PRO A 437 -2.82 13.43 19.13
C PRO A 437 -2.24 13.27 20.54
N ASP A 438 -0.96 13.59 20.67
CA ASP A 438 -0.24 13.58 21.93
C ASP A 438 -1.04 14.29 23.01
N LYS A 439 -1.22 14.09 24.16
CA LYS A 439 -2.07 14.78 25.16
C LYS A 439 -3.59 14.82 24.84
N LYS A 440 -4.09 13.97 23.89
CA LYS A 440 -5.54 13.99 23.58
C LYS A 440 -6.37 13.64 24.80
N LEU A 441 -6.00 12.62 25.58
CA LEU A 441 -6.74 12.19 26.78
C LEU A 441 -6.74 13.26 27.87
N GLU A 442 -5.63 13.97 28.06
CA GLU A 442 -5.54 15.07 29.05
C GLU A 442 -6.43 16.28 28.71
N LYS A 443 -6.76 16.44 27.42
CA LYS A 443 -7.63 17.53 26.93
C LYS A 443 -9.11 17.18 26.93
N LEU A 444 -9.47 15.93 27.24
CA LEU A 444 -10.87 15.52 27.38
C LEU A 444 -11.43 15.97 28.75
N PRO A 445 -12.75 16.16 28.85
CA PRO A 445 -13.38 16.34 30.15
C PRO A 445 -13.07 15.17 31.08
N GLN A 446 -12.73 15.43 32.33
CA GLN A 446 -12.36 14.40 33.32
C GLN A 446 -13.38 13.27 33.37
N LYS A 447 -14.68 13.57 33.35
CA LYS A 447 -15.76 12.58 33.33
C LYS A 447 -15.66 11.61 32.13
N ALA A 448 -15.20 12.06 30.96
CA ALA A 448 -15.04 11.20 29.79
C ALA A 448 -13.84 10.26 29.97
N VAL A 449 -12.74 10.77 30.52
CA VAL A 449 -11.55 9.96 30.87
C VAL A 449 -11.92 8.92 31.93
N ASP A 450 -12.58 9.32 32.99
CA ASP A 450 -13.02 8.42 34.07
C ASP A 450 -13.94 7.32 33.54
N ASN A 451 -14.86 7.65 32.64
CA ASN A 451 -15.74 6.65 32.01
C ASN A 451 -14.98 5.61 31.20
N ILE A 452 -13.83 5.96 30.64
CA ILE A 452 -12.98 5.00 29.94
C ILE A 452 -12.14 4.20 30.94
N LEU A 453 -11.40 4.87 31.83
CA LEU A 453 -10.43 4.22 32.72
C LEU A 453 -11.07 3.40 33.86
N ASN A 454 -12.31 3.71 34.26
CA ASN A 454 -13.06 2.89 35.23
C ASN A 454 -13.45 1.51 34.66
N ASN A 455 -13.50 1.35 33.35
CA ASN A 455 -13.92 0.11 32.70
C ASN A 455 -12.81 -0.55 31.88
N HIS A 456 -11.78 0.21 31.48
CA HIS A 456 -10.72 -0.25 30.57
C HIS A 456 -9.36 0.26 31.06
N ARG A 457 -8.34 -0.59 30.91
CA ARG A 457 -6.98 -0.27 31.35
C ARG A 457 -6.16 0.29 30.21
N LEU A 458 -5.53 1.45 30.41
CA LEU A 458 -4.52 1.99 29.53
C LEU A 458 -3.16 1.38 29.91
N LEU A 459 -2.66 0.51 29.06
CA LEU A 459 -1.43 -0.24 29.28
C LEU A 459 -0.17 0.55 28.89
N LYS A 460 -0.24 1.23 27.74
CA LYS A 460 0.95 1.84 27.13
C LYS A 460 0.62 3.14 26.41
N ILE A 461 1.57 4.09 26.43
CA ILE A 461 1.58 5.29 25.62
C ILE A 461 2.92 5.35 24.89
N ILE A 462 2.92 5.23 23.58
CA ILE A 462 4.10 5.29 22.75
C ILE A 462 4.08 6.62 21.99
N LYS A 463 4.93 7.56 22.39
CA LYS A 463 5.07 8.83 21.69
C LYS A 463 5.80 8.62 20.37
N LEU A 464 5.24 9.13 19.29
CA LEU A 464 5.83 9.08 17.96
C LEU A 464 6.74 10.29 17.69
N PRO A 465 7.61 10.23 16.66
CA PRO A 465 8.42 11.36 16.23
C PRO A 465 7.55 12.59 15.90
N GLU A 466 8.04 13.78 16.20
CA GLU A 466 7.30 15.03 16.01
C GLU A 466 6.89 15.31 14.56
N LYS A 467 7.61 14.73 13.61
CA LYS A 467 7.36 14.91 12.16
C LYS A 467 6.71 13.69 11.50
N THR A 468 6.06 12.81 12.27
CA THR A 468 5.40 11.62 11.71
C THR A 468 4.34 11.97 10.70
N PHE A 469 3.59 13.04 10.93
CA PHE A 469 2.57 13.57 10.02
C PHE A 469 3.03 14.87 9.37
N ASP A 470 2.76 15.02 8.07
CA ASP A 470 3.13 16.23 7.31
C ASP A 470 2.42 17.50 7.83
N GLU A 471 1.29 17.35 8.50
CA GLU A 471 0.47 18.43 9.05
C GLU A 471 0.99 18.98 10.39
N GLY A 472 2.13 18.51 10.89
CA GLY A 472 2.75 18.98 12.13
C GLY A 472 2.04 18.55 13.42
N THR A 473 1.08 17.64 13.33
CA THR A 473 0.41 17.08 14.51
C THR A 473 1.32 16.04 15.16
N THR A 474 1.68 16.25 16.43
CA THR A 474 2.34 15.21 17.23
C THR A 474 1.33 14.18 17.68
N ALA A 475 1.65 12.91 17.51
CA ALA A 475 0.76 11.81 17.85
C ALA A 475 1.43 10.77 18.77
N SER A 476 0.60 10.04 19.49
CA SER A 476 1.01 8.90 20.32
C SER A 476 0.08 7.71 20.07
N ILE A 477 0.61 6.51 20.24
CA ILE A 477 -0.18 5.28 20.21
C ILE A 477 -0.57 4.95 21.66
N PHE A 478 -1.87 4.85 21.90
CA PHE A 478 -2.45 4.47 23.18
C PHE A 478 -2.93 3.03 23.11
N VAL A 479 -2.39 2.16 23.97
CA VAL A 479 -2.76 0.74 23.98
C VAL A 479 -3.62 0.45 25.19
N PHE A 480 -4.86 0.04 24.94
CA PHE A 480 -5.84 -0.31 25.98
C PHE A 480 -6.09 -1.81 26.03
N GLU A 481 -6.49 -2.26 27.23
CA GLU A 481 -7.11 -3.58 27.46
C GLU A 481 -8.56 -3.36 27.92
N SER A 482 -9.51 -3.94 27.19
CA SER A 482 -10.93 -3.77 27.48
C SER A 482 -11.42 -4.60 28.65
N GLY A 483 -12.42 -4.10 29.37
CA GLY A 483 -13.09 -4.82 30.45
C GLY A 483 -12.30 -4.95 31.75
N ILE A 484 -11.18 -4.26 31.90
CA ILE A 484 -10.33 -4.25 33.10
C ILE A 484 -10.16 -2.80 33.55
N PRO A 485 -10.61 -2.42 34.75
CA PRO A 485 -10.40 -1.07 35.30
C PRO A 485 -8.92 -0.73 35.48
N GLN A 486 -8.55 0.55 35.37
CA GLN A 486 -7.18 1.05 35.57
C GLN A 486 -6.65 0.81 36.99
N ASN A 487 -7.51 0.95 38.01
CA ASN A 487 -7.22 0.72 39.43
C ASN A 487 -5.92 1.35 39.97
N GLY A 488 -5.44 2.44 39.33
CA GLY A 488 -4.22 3.12 39.72
C GLY A 488 -2.92 2.41 39.27
N GLU A 489 -3.00 1.38 38.43
CA GLU A 489 -1.82 0.78 37.84
C GLU A 489 -1.07 1.77 36.95
N GLU A 490 0.27 1.79 37.06
CA GLU A 490 1.13 2.64 36.25
C GLU A 490 1.05 2.29 34.78
N ILE A 491 1.22 3.28 33.95
CA ILE A 491 1.21 3.16 32.49
C ILE A 491 2.65 3.15 31.96
N PHE A 492 2.99 2.16 31.17
CA PHE A 492 4.27 2.14 30.44
C PHE A 492 4.28 3.22 29.38
N THR A 493 5.34 4.03 29.34
CA THR A 493 5.51 5.03 28.29
C THR A 493 6.91 4.99 27.70
N CYS A 494 7.02 5.29 26.39
CA CYS A 494 8.30 5.45 25.70
C CYS A 494 8.19 6.46 24.56
N TYR A 495 9.34 6.92 24.06
CA TYR A 495 9.41 7.91 23.00
C TYR A 495 10.28 7.43 21.83
N ILE A 496 9.66 7.19 20.70
CA ILE A 496 10.33 6.94 19.42
C ILE A 496 10.77 8.29 18.87
N LYS A 497 12.03 8.65 19.06
CA LYS A 497 12.55 9.97 18.62
C LYS A 497 12.69 10.08 17.12
N GLU A 498 13.04 8.96 16.46
CA GLU A 498 13.35 8.90 15.03
C GLU A 498 12.70 7.66 14.41
N ASP A 499 12.17 7.82 13.19
CA ASP A 499 11.63 6.73 12.37
C ASP A 499 12.50 6.44 11.13
N GLY A 500 13.62 7.16 10.96
CA GLY A 500 14.53 6.98 9.82
C GLY A 500 13.98 7.44 8.47
N LEU A 501 12.75 7.99 8.41
CA LEU A 501 12.14 8.46 7.19
C LEU A 501 12.59 9.89 6.87
N GLU A 502 12.89 10.14 5.59
CA GLU A 502 13.30 11.46 5.09
C GLU A 502 12.20 12.08 4.22
N ARG A 503 12.11 13.41 4.23
CA ARG A 503 11.15 14.13 3.41
C ARG A 503 11.62 14.19 1.96
N VAL A 504 10.88 13.56 1.06
CA VAL A 504 11.12 13.61 -0.39
C VAL A 504 10.21 14.65 -1.01
N LYS A 505 10.76 15.53 -1.85
CA LYS A 505 10.00 16.60 -2.51
C LYS A 505 8.78 16.01 -3.25
N ASN A 506 7.59 16.48 -2.90
CA ASN A 506 6.30 16.07 -3.47
C ASN A 506 5.90 14.59 -3.26
N GLN A 507 6.54 13.86 -2.35
CA GLN A 507 6.26 12.44 -2.11
C GLN A 507 6.03 12.13 -0.62
N GLY A 508 5.99 13.16 0.25
CA GLY A 508 5.89 12.96 1.69
C GLY A 508 7.16 12.37 2.30
N ARG A 509 7.02 11.68 3.42
CA ARG A 509 8.13 11.05 4.14
C ARG A 509 8.28 9.60 3.65
N GLN A 510 9.51 9.21 3.29
CA GLN A 510 9.83 7.88 2.76
C GLN A 510 11.10 7.31 3.41
N ASP A 511 11.15 5.99 3.53
CA ASP A 511 12.31 5.26 4.02
C ASP A 511 13.32 5.01 2.87
N ILE A 512 13.95 6.10 2.40
CA ILE A 512 14.91 6.04 1.28
C ILE A 512 16.23 5.35 1.64
N ARG A 513 16.53 5.19 2.93
CA ARG A 513 17.73 4.53 3.43
C ARG A 513 17.47 3.14 3.99
N HIS A 514 16.24 2.64 3.87
CA HIS A 514 15.81 1.32 4.36
C HIS A 514 16.10 1.08 5.86
N LYS A 515 16.00 2.14 6.68
CA LYS A 515 16.28 2.10 8.12
C LYS A 515 15.07 1.69 8.97
N TRP A 516 13.86 1.91 8.45
CA TRP A 516 12.65 1.72 9.24
C TRP A 516 12.53 0.31 9.81
N LYS A 517 12.88 -0.70 9.02
CA LYS A 517 12.75 -2.10 9.46
C LYS A 517 13.53 -2.37 10.75
N ASP A 518 14.78 -1.92 10.84
CA ASP A 518 15.63 -2.15 12.02
C ASP A 518 15.13 -1.32 13.21
N ILE A 519 14.68 -0.09 12.97
CA ILE A 519 14.08 0.80 13.97
C ILE A 519 12.78 0.17 14.50
N GLU A 520 11.90 -0.31 13.62
CA GLU A 520 10.66 -0.97 14.00
C GLU A 520 10.92 -2.25 14.82
N ASP A 521 11.85 -3.09 14.37
CA ASP A 521 12.20 -4.34 15.05
C ASP A 521 12.69 -4.06 16.49
N ARG A 522 13.56 -3.06 16.66
CA ARG A 522 14.03 -2.62 17.96
C ARG A 522 12.88 -2.12 18.84
N TRP A 523 12.02 -1.22 18.32
CA TRP A 523 10.96 -0.64 19.13
C TRP A 523 9.85 -1.64 19.47
N VAL A 524 9.54 -2.56 18.58
CA VAL A 524 8.62 -3.67 18.88
C VAL A 524 9.17 -4.50 20.05
N ASP A 525 10.47 -4.79 20.07
CA ASP A 525 11.11 -5.52 21.16
C ASP A 525 11.07 -4.72 22.49
N VAL A 526 11.46 -3.44 22.46
CA VAL A 526 11.39 -2.53 23.62
C VAL A 526 9.96 -2.44 24.18
N ILE A 527 8.95 -2.24 23.34
CA ILE A 527 7.56 -2.10 23.77
C ILE A 527 7.00 -3.40 24.32
N LYS A 528 7.38 -4.55 23.76
CA LYS A 528 6.94 -5.87 24.25
C LYS A 528 7.62 -6.24 25.55
N LYS A 529 8.92 -6.04 25.68
CA LYS A 529 9.70 -6.33 26.89
C LYS A 529 9.56 -5.25 27.97
N GLN A 530 9.08 -4.06 27.60
CA GLN A 530 8.99 -2.89 28.48
C GLN A 530 10.35 -2.51 29.11
N SER A 531 11.41 -2.72 28.35
CA SER A 531 12.80 -2.46 28.77
C SER A 531 13.71 -2.23 27.57
N GLY A 532 14.91 -1.70 27.79
CA GLY A 532 15.95 -1.59 26.77
C GLY A 532 16.08 -0.25 26.08
N ASP A 533 15.42 0.81 26.59
CA ASP A 533 15.58 2.18 26.10
C ASP A 533 15.51 3.20 27.24
N ASN A 534 16.31 4.26 27.15
CA ASN A 534 16.38 5.31 28.17
C ASN A 534 15.17 6.25 28.17
N SER A 535 14.32 6.21 27.15
CA SER A 535 13.08 7.01 27.09
C SER A 535 11.94 6.37 27.86
N ILE A 536 12.11 5.16 28.40
CA ILE A 536 11.07 4.46 29.13
C ILE A 536 10.78 5.16 30.45
N LYS A 537 9.49 5.42 30.69
CA LYS A 537 8.97 5.95 31.94
C LYS A 537 7.70 5.24 32.32
N TRP A 538 7.50 5.05 33.62
CA TRP A 538 6.24 4.60 34.17
C TRP A 538 5.53 5.81 34.80
N ILE A 539 4.26 6.01 34.43
CA ILE A 539 3.50 7.19 34.85
C ILE A 539 2.24 6.78 35.63
N ASP A 540 1.93 7.54 36.68
CA ASP A 540 0.67 7.42 37.39
C ASP A 540 -0.45 8.04 36.53
N PRO A 541 -1.52 7.26 36.19
CA PRO A 541 -2.65 7.74 35.40
C PRO A 541 -3.40 8.92 36.06
N LYS A 542 -3.25 9.12 37.36
CA LYS A 542 -3.83 10.26 38.09
C LYS A 542 -3.05 11.55 37.89
N VAL A 543 -1.77 11.46 37.52
CA VAL A 543 -0.89 12.60 37.34
C VAL A 543 -0.87 13.08 35.88
N CYS A 544 -0.72 12.12 34.93
CA CYS A 544 -0.67 12.45 33.52
C CYS A 544 -1.10 11.26 32.65
N LEU A 545 -1.55 11.56 31.43
CA LEU A 545 -1.97 10.59 30.41
C LEU A 545 -1.26 10.84 29.08
N SER A 546 -0.01 11.32 29.14
CA SER A 546 0.88 11.50 27.99
C SER A 546 2.32 11.24 28.38
N TYR A 547 3.17 10.97 27.39
CA TYR A 547 4.60 10.86 27.63
C TYR A 547 5.17 12.20 28.11
N GLN A 548 5.84 12.20 29.25
CA GLN A 548 6.51 13.37 29.80
C GLN A 548 7.97 13.39 29.35
N LYS A 549 8.34 14.38 28.54
CA LYS A 549 9.76 14.62 28.22
C LYS A 549 10.51 15.05 29.48
N ASP A 550 11.79 14.70 29.54
CA ASP A 550 12.65 15.30 30.56
C ASP A 550 12.70 16.80 30.34
N GLU A 551 12.55 17.56 31.41
CA GLU A 551 12.79 18.98 31.34
C GLU A 551 14.28 19.17 31.04
N VAL A 552 14.57 19.68 29.86
CA VAL A 552 15.93 20.15 29.57
C VAL A 552 16.09 21.41 30.38
N PRO A 553 17.07 21.48 31.31
CA PRO A 553 17.32 22.72 32.02
C PRO A 553 17.48 23.84 31.00
N PHE A 554 16.84 24.97 31.28
CA PHE A 554 17.01 26.14 30.43
C PHE A 554 18.47 26.59 30.54
N GLU A 555 19.27 26.32 29.53
CA GLU A 555 20.59 26.90 29.39
C GLU A 555 20.44 28.21 28.62
N ALA A 556 20.68 29.31 29.34
CA ALA A 556 20.77 30.63 28.71
C ALA A 556 22.15 30.76 28.08
N TYR A 557 22.20 30.81 26.77
CA TYR A 557 23.43 31.11 26.05
C TYR A 557 23.66 32.63 25.98
N GLU A 558 24.90 33.06 25.93
CA GLU A 558 25.26 34.48 25.78
C GLU A 558 24.60 35.13 24.58
N GLU A 559 24.38 34.34 23.52
CA GLU A 559 23.66 34.74 22.31
C GLU A 559 22.17 35.07 22.56
N ASP A 560 21.51 34.35 23.50
CA ASP A 560 20.12 34.62 23.87
C ASP A 560 19.99 35.94 24.61
N PHE A 561 20.97 36.24 25.48
CA PHE A 561 21.05 37.54 26.15
C PHE A 561 21.31 38.66 25.15
N THR A 562 22.25 38.47 24.25
CA THR A 562 22.59 39.44 23.21
C THR A 562 21.41 39.72 22.30
N LYS A 563 20.68 38.66 21.90
CA LYS A 563 19.47 38.77 21.08
C LYS A 563 18.35 39.50 21.82
N THR A 564 18.07 39.13 23.08
CA THR A 564 17.04 39.74 23.90
C THR A 564 17.37 41.23 24.16
N MET A 565 18.65 41.54 24.39
CA MET A 565 19.10 42.94 24.60
C MET A 565 18.98 43.74 23.30
N ALA A 566 19.33 43.14 22.16
CA ALA A 566 19.15 43.78 20.84
C ALA A 566 17.67 44.06 20.55
N ASP A 567 16.78 43.07 20.80
CA ASP A 567 15.34 43.22 20.63
C ASP A 567 14.76 44.30 21.56
N TYR A 568 15.23 44.37 22.83
CA TYR A 568 14.85 45.40 23.79
C TYR A 568 15.32 46.79 23.36
N LEU A 569 16.57 46.93 22.92
CA LEU A 569 17.11 48.20 22.43
C LEU A 569 16.38 48.67 21.15
N MET A 570 16.07 47.77 20.24
CA MET A 570 15.26 48.08 19.06
C MET A 570 13.86 48.58 19.46
N PHE A 571 13.21 47.91 20.42
CA PHE A 571 11.92 48.32 20.93
C PHE A 571 11.99 49.71 21.62
N LYS A 572 13.01 49.94 22.44
CA LYS A 572 13.23 51.19 23.16
C LYS A 572 13.48 52.38 22.24
N GLU A 573 14.21 52.17 21.15
CA GLU A 573 14.59 53.22 20.19
C GLU A 573 13.63 53.30 18.97
N ASP A 574 12.51 52.56 19.02
CA ASP A 574 11.48 52.49 17.98
C ASP A 574 12.06 52.07 16.59
N PHE A 575 13.01 51.12 16.62
CA PHE A 575 13.64 50.59 15.41
C PHE A 575 12.91 49.34 14.89
N ASP A 576 12.48 49.36 13.62
CA ASP A 576 11.99 48.19 12.93
C ASP A 576 13.20 47.28 12.51
N LEU A 577 13.10 45.97 12.82
CA LEU A 577 14.10 44.95 12.46
C LEU A 577 14.43 44.95 10.96
N LYS A 578 13.45 45.22 10.10
CA LYS A 578 13.64 45.32 8.65
C LYS A 578 14.52 46.49 8.30
N LYS A 579 14.25 47.65 8.90
CA LYS A 579 15.02 48.88 8.71
C LYS A 579 16.44 48.75 9.25
N LEU A 580 16.63 48.03 10.36
CA LEU A 580 17.96 47.74 10.91
C LEU A 580 18.77 46.84 9.99
N LYS A 581 18.13 45.79 9.42
CA LYS A 581 18.78 44.90 8.43
C LYS A 581 19.16 45.65 7.16
N GLU A 582 18.35 46.56 6.68
CA GLU A 582 18.65 47.42 5.53
C GLU A 582 19.85 48.32 5.80
N ILE A 583 19.89 48.98 6.98
CA ILE A 583 21.02 49.85 7.38
C ILE A 583 22.32 49.04 7.54
N ILE A 584 22.25 47.85 8.16
CA ILE A 584 23.43 46.99 8.33
C ILE A 584 23.91 46.48 6.97
N ALA A 585 22.99 46.03 6.10
CA ALA A 585 23.32 45.56 4.76
C ALA A 585 23.98 46.69 3.91
N GLU A 586 23.41 47.89 3.98
CA GLU A 586 23.96 49.05 3.30
C GLU A 586 25.39 49.38 3.81
N LYS A 587 25.56 49.46 5.14
CA LYS A 587 26.88 49.75 5.71
C LYS A 587 27.91 48.63 5.46
N VAL A 588 27.51 47.37 5.56
CA VAL A 588 28.42 46.24 5.34
C VAL A 588 28.78 46.10 3.84
N ILE A 589 27.79 46.20 2.95
CA ILE A 589 28.01 45.97 1.51
C ILE A 589 28.77 47.16 0.85
N TYR A 590 28.43 48.38 1.20
CA TYR A 590 28.98 49.56 0.54
C TYR A 590 30.23 50.17 1.19
N PHE A 591 30.49 49.85 2.48
CA PHE A 591 31.61 50.46 3.23
C PHE A 591 32.61 49.44 3.79
N SER A 592 32.54 48.20 3.36
CA SER A 592 33.44 47.13 3.81
C SER A 592 34.08 46.41 2.64
N ASN A 593 35.34 46.01 2.79
CA ASN A 593 35.98 45.08 1.88
C ASN A 593 35.55 43.67 2.26
N ILE A 594 34.98 42.95 1.30
CA ILE A 594 34.49 41.58 1.49
C ILE A 594 35.43 40.64 0.70
N SER A 595 36.06 39.71 1.39
CA SER A 595 36.81 38.62 0.80
C SER A 595 36.23 37.29 1.17
N SER A 596 36.29 36.31 0.31
CA SER A 596 35.84 34.96 0.56
C SER A 596 36.96 33.93 0.27
N CYS A 597 37.08 32.93 1.13
CA CYS A 597 37.93 31.78 0.85
C CYS A 597 37.11 30.48 1.02
N GLU A 598 37.28 29.58 0.06
CA GLU A 598 36.72 28.22 0.17
C GLU A 598 37.69 27.33 0.96
N LYS A 599 37.22 26.76 2.05
CA LYS A 599 37.85 25.61 2.73
C LYS A 599 36.95 24.41 2.54
N THR A 600 37.53 23.24 2.45
CA THR A 600 36.98 21.95 2.00
C THR A 600 35.51 21.62 2.39
N ASP A 601 34.93 22.28 3.39
CA ASP A 601 33.54 22.09 3.81
C ASP A 601 32.82 23.38 4.26
N ASN A 602 33.48 24.54 4.18
CA ASN A 602 32.91 25.81 4.60
C ASN A 602 33.37 26.97 3.71
N ILE A 603 32.47 27.89 3.42
CA ILE A 603 32.79 29.18 2.82
C ILE A 603 33.00 30.16 3.96
N CYS A 604 34.23 30.68 4.13
CA CYS A 604 34.51 31.74 5.05
C CYS A 604 34.37 33.09 4.32
N ILE A 605 33.61 34.00 4.91
CA ILE A 605 33.44 35.37 4.41
C ILE A 605 34.07 36.28 5.44
N ASP A 606 35.17 36.94 5.08
CA ASP A 606 35.83 37.94 5.90
C ASP A 606 35.36 39.33 5.49
N ILE A 607 34.90 40.11 6.45
CA ILE A 607 34.40 41.48 6.24
C ILE A 607 35.31 42.43 6.98
N GLU A 608 36.14 43.17 6.23
CA GLU A 608 37.02 44.21 6.79
C GLU A 608 36.38 45.59 6.62
N ARG A 609 36.50 46.42 7.64
CA ARG A 609 36.00 47.80 7.58
C ARG A 609 36.88 48.58 6.63
N GLY A 610 36.28 49.11 5.54
CA GLY A 610 36.97 49.98 4.62
C GLY A 610 37.45 51.23 5.34
N GLU A 611 38.67 51.66 5.05
CA GLU A 611 39.18 52.95 5.54
C GLU A 611 38.31 54.07 4.92
N LYS A 612 37.87 54.99 5.73
CA LYS A 612 37.28 56.23 5.24
C LYS A 612 38.33 57.01 4.50
N ASN A 613 38.28 57.02 3.17
CA ASN A 613 38.90 58.11 2.45
C ASN A 613 38.09 59.38 2.71
N GLU A 614 38.70 60.29 3.43
CA GLU A 614 38.24 61.67 3.62
C GLU A 614 38.10 62.42 2.30
#